data_d7c1c2dafd7a5b4c4fd3869bc9e64418
#
_entry.id   d7c1c2dafd7a5b4c4fd3869bc9e64418
#
_cell.length_a   1.000
_cell.length_b   1.000
_cell.length_c   1.000
_cell.angle_alpha   90.00
_cell.angle_beta   90.00
_cell.angle_gamma   90.00
#
_symmetry.space_group_name_H-M   'P 1'
#
loop_
_entity.id
_entity.type
_entity.pdbx_description
1 polymer ?
#
loop_
_entity_poly.entity_id
_entity_poly.type
_entity_poly.pdbx_seq_one_letter_code
_entity_poly.pdbx_strand_id
1 'polypeptide(L)'
;MAELGKQHFRTGHTWIASIASLVALVFSGYNFAQAQEDPRTVVTMPLTLRLNRDGEKVSVFVQPTIATRYDTGDVEMVTGMELRLRPPNAGPGPEFFWEDSVRWVATRDPKDYDTIGVWWQFESDPAPFMVTQEEPKQPVMRFSTHGWKDAPGRYDATLTVRRASTREPIERAFCLVMDSADITSLKKPGYDEYRRDVPRRHGGGCYHRYA
;
A
#
# COMPACT_ATOMS: atom_id res chain seq x y z
N MET A 1 -27.97 8.70 -69.96
CA MET A 1 -26.76 9.08 -69.18
C MET A 1 -26.97 9.18 -67.64
N ALA A 2 -28.13 8.80 -67.10
CA ALA A 2 -28.42 8.94 -65.65
C ALA A 2 -28.17 7.68 -64.79
N GLU A 3 -27.84 6.50 -65.33
CA GLU A 3 -27.66 5.28 -64.57
C GLU A 3 -26.18 5.03 -64.07
N LEU A 4 -25.21 5.59 -64.82
CA LEU A 4 -23.80 5.40 -64.41
C LEU A 4 -23.41 6.13 -63.10
N GLY A 5 -24.12 7.22 -62.78
CA GLY A 5 -23.85 7.96 -61.52
C GLY A 5 -24.28 7.26 -60.21
N LYS A 6 -25.31 6.40 -60.28
CA LYS A 6 -25.83 5.69 -59.11
C LYS A 6 -24.99 4.50 -58.67
N GLN A 7 -24.22 3.88 -59.56
CA GLN A 7 -23.38 2.73 -59.20
C GLN A 7 -22.10 3.16 -58.51
N HIS A 8 -21.50 4.30 -58.85
CA HIS A 8 -20.30 4.82 -58.18
C HIS A 8 -20.56 5.28 -56.76
N PHE A 9 -21.73 5.82 -56.46
CA PHE A 9 -22.09 6.22 -55.10
C PHE A 9 -22.32 5.03 -54.18
N ARG A 10 -22.83 3.91 -54.65
CA ARG A 10 -23.03 2.69 -53.85
C ARG A 10 -21.74 1.99 -53.48
N THR A 11 -20.74 1.96 -54.36
CA THR A 11 -19.42 1.35 -54.08
C THR A 11 -18.60 2.17 -53.09
N GLY A 12 -18.69 3.51 -53.10
CA GLY A 12 -18.01 4.37 -52.13
C GLY A 12 -18.50 4.15 -50.69
N HIS A 13 -19.81 4.03 -50.48
CA HIS A 13 -20.37 3.79 -49.16
C HIS A 13 -20.03 2.42 -48.56
N THR A 14 -19.91 1.38 -49.38
CA THR A 14 -19.55 0.04 -48.91
C THR A 14 -18.09 0.00 -48.47
N TRP A 15 -17.18 0.69 -49.14
CA TRP A 15 -15.77 0.79 -48.75
C TRP A 15 -15.59 1.52 -47.43
N ILE A 16 -16.27 2.64 -47.24
CA ILE A 16 -16.22 3.41 -45.96
C ILE A 16 -16.77 2.58 -44.80
N ALA A 17 -17.90 1.88 -45.04
CA ALA A 17 -18.48 0.99 -44.02
C ALA A 17 -17.54 -0.16 -43.65
N SER A 18 -16.84 -0.75 -44.64
CA SER A 18 -15.87 -1.83 -44.36
C SER A 18 -14.65 -1.36 -43.57
N ILE A 19 -14.13 -0.17 -43.91
CA ILE A 19 -12.99 0.44 -43.14
C ILE A 19 -13.44 0.77 -41.73
N ALA A 20 -14.61 1.38 -41.54
CA ALA A 20 -15.14 1.70 -40.21
C ALA A 20 -15.36 0.45 -39.36
N SER A 21 -15.83 -0.65 -39.95
CA SER A 21 -16.03 -1.93 -39.28
C SER A 21 -14.67 -2.55 -38.87
N LEU A 22 -13.65 -2.46 -39.73
CA LEU A 22 -12.31 -2.95 -39.43
C LEU A 22 -11.69 -2.17 -38.26
N VAL A 23 -11.81 -0.84 -38.30
CA VAL A 23 -11.32 0.04 -37.21
C VAL A 23 -12.04 -0.28 -35.90
N ALA A 24 -13.36 -0.42 -35.93
CA ALA A 24 -14.13 -0.81 -34.73
C ALA A 24 -13.72 -2.15 -34.17
N LEU A 25 -13.43 -3.13 -35.03
CA LEU A 25 -12.98 -4.46 -34.62
C LEU A 25 -11.58 -4.44 -34.00
N VAL A 26 -10.65 -3.62 -34.54
CA VAL A 26 -9.33 -3.42 -33.97
C VAL A 26 -9.41 -2.75 -32.58
N PHE A 27 -10.23 -1.70 -32.43
CA PHE A 27 -10.47 -1.04 -31.13
C PHE A 27 -11.13 -1.99 -30.13
N SER A 28 -12.10 -2.77 -30.56
CA SER A 28 -12.76 -3.75 -29.71
C SER A 28 -11.79 -4.83 -29.25
N GLY A 29 -10.94 -5.35 -30.15
CA GLY A 29 -9.89 -6.32 -29.83
C GLY A 29 -8.84 -5.76 -28.87
N TYR A 30 -8.42 -4.50 -29.08
CA TYR A 30 -7.49 -3.80 -28.21
C TYR A 30 -8.09 -3.60 -26.79
N ASN A 31 -9.32 -3.11 -26.70
CA ASN A 31 -9.99 -2.94 -25.40
C ASN A 31 -10.21 -4.28 -24.69
N PHE A 32 -10.54 -5.33 -25.43
CA PHE A 32 -10.67 -6.67 -24.88
C PHE A 32 -9.34 -7.20 -24.34
N ALA A 33 -8.23 -7.00 -25.08
CA ALA A 33 -6.90 -7.40 -24.63
C ALA A 33 -6.46 -6.62 -23.37
N GLN A 34 -6.74 -5.31 -23.30
CA GLN A 34 -6.49 -4.52 -22.09
C GLN A 34 -7.34 -4.95 -20.91
N ALA A 35 -8.59 -5.31 -21.12
CA ALA A 35 -9.48 -5.80 -20.06
C ALA A 35 -9.04 -7.15 -19.48
N GLN A 36 -8.22 -7.92 -20.20
CA GLN A 36 -7.66 -9.20 -19.76
C GLN A 36 -6.28 -9.09 -19.13
N GLU A 37 -5.67 -7.88 -19.09
CA GLU A 37 -4.42 -7.70 -18.36
C GLU A 37 -4.64 -7.85 -16.85
N ASP A 38 -3.73 -8.56 -16.18
CA ASP A 38 -3.75 -8.69 -14.72
C ASP A 38 -3.69 -7.31 -14.04
N PRO A 39 -4.48 -7.08 -12.99
CA PRO A 39 -4.49 -5.81 -12.29
C PRO A 39 -3.10 -5.47 -11.74
N ARG A 40 -2.51 -4.35 -12.16
CA ARG A 40 -1.21 -3.89 -11.68
C ARG A 40 -1.36 -3.17 -10.35
N THR A 41 -1.25 -3.93 -9.28
CA THR A 41 -1.33 -3.38 -7.92
C THR A 41 -0.07 -2.59 -7.57
N VAL A 42 -0.27 -1.40 -7.04
CA VAL A 42 0.78 -0.53 -6.52
C VAL A 42 0.60 -0.37 -5.02
N VAL A 43 1.69 -0.57 -4.28
CA VAL A 43 1.75 -0.34 -2.84
C VAL A 43 2.66 0.85 -2.59
N THR A 44 2.17 1.87 -1.91
CA THR A 44 2.94 3.06 -1.53
C THR A 44 3.05 3.11 -0.01
N MET A 45 4.28 3.27 0.47
CA MET A 45 4.54 3.38 1.92
C MET A 45 4.07 4.75 2.44
N PRO A 46 3.54 4.83 3.66
CA PRO A 46 3.10 6.09 4.26
C PRO A 46 4.29 7.03 4.53
N LEU A 47 4.00 8.30 4.80
CA LEU A 47 5.01 9.25 5.26
C LEU A 47 5.35 9.07 6.74
N THR A 48 4.46 8.46 7.50
CA THR A 48 4.58 8.29 8.96
C THR A 48 4.38 6.84 9.33
N LEU A 49 5.26 6.33 10.19
CA LEU A 49 5.08 5.08 10.94
C LEU A 49 4.91 5.41 12.41
N ARG A 50 4.22 4.54 13.14
CA ARG A 50 4.13 4.65 14.60
C ARG A 50 4.58 3.34 15.23
N LEU A 51 5.33 3.45 16.31
CA LEU A 51 5.80 2.31 17.10
C LEU A 51 5.27 2.43 18.52
N ASN A 52 4.89 1.31 19.09
CA ASN A 52 4.46 1.19 20.48
C ASN A 52 5.10 -0.03 21.09
N ARG A 53 5.39 0.04 22.38
CA ARG A 53 5.84 -1.10 23.18
C ARG A 53 4.91 -1.28 24.37
N ASP A 54 4.46 -2.49 24.56
CA ASP A 54 3.70 -2.92 25.74
C ASP A 54 4.37 -4.17 26.31
N GLY A 55 5.17 -3.97 27.35
CA GLY A 55 6.03 -5.02 27.92
C GLY A 55 7.03 -5.56 26.89
N GLU A 56 6.95 -6.85 26.61
CA GLU A 56 7.79 -7.54 25.62
C GLU A 56 7.25 -7.44 24.19
N LYS A 57 5.99 -7.03 24.02
CA LYS A 57 5.33 -6.88 22.75
C LYS A 57 5.66 -5.53 22.13
N VAL A 58 6.14 -5.55 20.91
CA VAL A 58 6.34 -4.33 20.09
C VAL A 58 5.40 -4.37 18.92
N SER A 59 4.76 -3.24 18.68
CA SER A 59 3.83 -3.04 17.58
C SER A 59 4.31 -1.93 16.66
N VAL A 60 4.20 -2.18 15.35
CA VAL A 60 4.46 -1.20 14.29
C VAL A 60 3.16 -0.96 13.54
N PHE A 61 2.74 0.30 13.49
CA PHE A 61 1.54 0.71 12.76
C PHE A 61 1.95 1.26 11.40
N VAL A 62 1.44 0.63 10.36
CA VAL A 62 1.71 0.99 8.97
C VAL A 62 0.39 1.25 8.26
N GLN A 63 0.29 2.37 7.55
CA GLN A 63 -0.88 2.71 6.74
C GLN A 63 -0.48 2.85 5.27
N PRO A 64 -0.26 1.73 4.56
CA PRO A 64 0.10 1.78 3.15
C PRO A 64 -1.09 2.24 2.31
N THR A 65 -0.82 2.89 1.19
CA THR A 65 -1.82 3.07 0.14
C THR A 65 -1.67 1.93 -0.86
N ILE A 66 -2.76 1.20 -1.09
CA ILE A 66 -2.82 0.09 -2.04
C ILE A 66 -3.86 0.44 -3.08
N ALA A 67 -3.46 0.45 -4.34
CA ALA A 67 -4.33 0.79 -5.47
C ALA A 67 -3.99 -0.09 -6.68
N THR A 68 -4.93 -0.27 -7.59
CA THR A 68 -4.67 -0.82 -8.92
C THR A 68 -4.46 0.32 -9.91
N ARG A 69 -3.54 0.17 -10.87
CA ARG A 69 -3.18 1.26 -11.80
C ARG A 69 -4.09 1.36 -13.01
N TYR A 70 -4.72 0.27 -13.41
CA TYR A 70 -5.55 0.20 -14.61
C TYR A 70 -6.93 -0.32 -14.25
N ASP A 71 -7.91 0.25 -14.91
CA ASP A 71 -9.29 -0.24 -14.91
C ASP A 71 -9.34 -1.50 -15.78
N THR A 72 -8.79 -2.58 -15.23
CA THR A 72 -9.07 -3.92 -15.71
C THR A 72 -10.35 -4.30 -15.00
N GLY A 73 -11.38 -4.77 -15.63
CA GLY A 73 -12.64 -5.16 -14.98
C GLY A 73 -12.45 -6.16 -13.80
N ASP A 74 -11.20 -6.49 -13.45
CA ASP A 74 -10.82 -7.41 -12.40
C ASP A 74 -10.47 -6.68 -11.11
N VAL A 75 -10.98 -7.23 -10.02
CA VAL A 75 -10.74 -6.76 -8.65
C VAL A 75 -9.55 -7.52 -8.08
N GLU A 76 -8.54 -6.80 -7.61
CA GLU A 76 -7.43 -7.44 -6.89
C GLU A 76 -7.81 -7.68 -5.43
N MET A 77 -7.50 -8.87 -4.93
CA MET A 77 -7.66 -9.21 -3.52
C MET A 77 -6.31 -9.29 -2.83
N VAL A 78 -6.10 -8.48 -1.80
CA VAL A 78 -4.97 -8.61 -0.87
C VAL A 78 -5.32 -9.70 0.13
N THR A 79 -4.52 -10.76 0.17
CA THR A 79 -4.78 -11.96 0.99
C THR A 79 -3.97 -11.99 2.28
N GLY A 80 -2.93 -11.17 2.39
CA GLY A 80 -2.12 -11.09 3.61
C GLY A 80 -0.98 -10.11 3.49
N MET A 81 -0.43 -9.74 4.63
CA MET A 81 0.73 -8.86 4.73
C MET A 81 1.67 -9.31 5.84
N GLU A 82 2.95 -9.09 5.63
CA GLU A 82 4.03 -9.39 6.56
C GLU A 82 4.99 -8.21 6.64
N LEU A 83 5.51 -7.95 7.82
CA LEU A 83 6.54 -6.93 8.05
C LEU A 83 7.78 -7.59 8.63
N ARG A 84 8.94 -7.29 8.06
CA ARG A 84 10.25 -7.71 8.57
C ARG A 84 11.09 -6.49 8.88
N LEU A 85 11.74 -6.50 10.03
CA LEU A 85 12.72 -5.50 10.44
C LEU A 85 14.03 -6.21 10.69
N ARG A 86 15.05 -5.93 9.89
CA ARG A 86 16.40 -6.50 10.07
C ARG A 86 17.22 -5.58 10.96
N PRO A 87 17.72 -6.07 12.09
CA PRO A 87 18.49 -5.25 13.00
C PRO A 87 19.86 -4.84 12.41
N PRO A 88 20.49 -3.77 12.93
CA PRO A 88 21.75 -3.25 12.40
C PRO A 88 22.92 -4.23 12.48
N ASN A 89 22.87 -5.23 13.35
CA ASN A 89 23.99 -6.17 13.61
C ASN A 89 23.78 -7.56 12.97
N ALA A 90 23.12 -7.61 11.80
CA ALA A 90 23.09 -8.75 10.89
C ALA A 90 22.71 -10.11 11.50
N GLY A 91 21.54 -10.19 12.12
CA GLY A 91 20.83 -11.43 12.38
C GLY A 91 19.55 -11.50 11.55
N PRO A 92 18.87 -12.66 11.48
CA PRO A 92 17.49 -12.69 11.01
C PRO A 92 16.68 -11.80 11.97
N GLY A 93 16.12 -10.72 11.42
CA GLY A 93 15.24 -9.83 12.19
C GLY A 93 13.96 -10.56 12.60
N PRO A 94 13.29 -10.08 13.64
CA PRO A 94 11.99 -10.62 14.01
C PRO A 94 10.98 -10.42 12.88
N GLU A 95 10.12 -11.40 12.70
CA GLU A 95 8.93 -11.27 11.87
C GLU A 95 7.83 -10.60 12.71
N PHE A 96 7.22 -9.60 12.12
CA PHE A 96 6.07 -8.92 12.68
C PHE A 96 4.82 -9.43 11.95
N PHE A 97 3.93 -10.05 12.66
CA PHE A 97 2.68 -10.57 12.11
C PHE A 97 1.61 -9.48 12.11
N TRP A 98 0.84 -9.40 11.05
CA TRP A 98 -0.36 -8.57 11.01
C TRP A 98 -1.34 -9.09 12.06
N GLU A 99 -1.51 -8.34 13.13
CA GLU A 99 -2.32 -8.74 14.28
C GLU A 99 -3.77 -8.27 14.16
N ASP A 100 -3.96 -7.04 13.71
CA ASP A 100 -5.28 -6.43 13.47
C ASP A 100 -5.19 -5.20 12.57
N SER A 101 -6.35 -4.72 12.17
CA SER A 101 -6.54 -3.39 11.62
C SER A 101 -7.10 -2.48 12.71
N VAL A 102 -6.64 -1.23 12.72
CA VAL A 102 -7.00 -0.25 13.73
C VAL A 102 -7.43 1.06 13.10
N ARG A 103 -8.10 1.90 13.86
CA ARG A 103 -8.36 3.29 13.50
C ARG A 103 -7.78 4.23 14.55
N TRP A 104 -7.31 5.39 14.11
CA TRP A 104 -6.86 6.44 15.01
C TRP A 104 -8.07 7.24 15.50
N VAL A 105 -8.15 7.42 16.80
CA VAL A 105 -9.20 8.22 17.45
C VAL A 105 -8.55 9.33 18.26
N ALA A 106 -9.06 10.54 18.11
CA ALA A 106 -8.67 11.67 18.96
C ALA A 106 -9.47 11.59 20.26
N THR A 107 -8.76 11.56 21.38
CA THR A 107 -9.37 11.58 22.71
C THR A 107 -8.88 12.81 23.46
N ARG A 108 -9.79 13.48 24.16
CA ARG A 108 -9.37 14.53 25.12
C ARG A 108 -8.85 13.90 26.40
N ASP A 109 -7.74 14.40 26.91
CA ASP A 109 -7.29 13.98 28.22
C ASP A 109 -8.32 14.43 29.26
N PRO A 110 -8.90 13.50 30.06
CA PRO A 110 -9.85 13.88 31.10
C PRO A 110 -9.25 14.77 32.20
N LYS A 111 -7.94 14.85 32.31
CA LYS A 111 -7.22 15.70 33.27
C LYS A 111 -6.75 17.05 32.67
N ASP A 112 -6.66 17.13 31.34
CA ASP A 112 -6.27 18.34 30.63
C ASP A 112 -7.09 18.43 29.33
N TYR A 113 -8.19 19.17 29.40
CA TYR A 113 -9.15 19.33 28.30
C TYR A 113 -8.57 20.03 27.07
N ASP A 114 -7.43 20.72 27.22
CA ASP A 114 -6.75 21.41 26.13
C ASP A 114 -5.79 20.47 25.38
N THR A 115 -5.45 19.33 25.99
CA THR A 115 -4.60 18.30 25.35
C THR A 115 -5.46 17.28 24.62
N ILE A 116 -5.27 17.19 23.31
CA ILE A 116 -5.86 16.15 22.46
C ILE A 116 -4.81 15.07 22.26
N GLY A 117 -5.04 13.91 22.88
CA GLY A 117 -4.30 12.69 22.61
C GLY A 117 -4.85 11.97 21.38
N VAL A 118 -3.99 11.33 20.61
CA VAL A 118 -4.41 10.43 19.54
C VAL A 118 -4.09 9.00 19.99
N TRP A 119 -5.08 8.15 19.93
CA TRP A 119 -4.95 6.75 20.32
C TRP A 119 -5.47 5.84 19.23
N TRP A 120 -5.07 4.58 19.24
CA TRP A 120 -5.59 3.59 18.32
C TRP A 120 -6.74 2.79 18.96
N GLN A 121 -7.72 2.40 18.15
CA GLN A 121 -8.81 1.54 18.53
C GLN A 121 -8.90 0.38 17.55
N PHE A 122 -9.14 -0.83 18.08
CA PHE A 122 -9.40 -2.01 17.26
C PHE A 122 -10.54 -1.75 16.26
N GLU A 123 -10.35 -2.14 15.02
CA GLU A 123 -11.35 -2.03 13.96
C GLU A 123 -11.79 -3.41 13.47
N SER A 124 -10.82 -4.27 13.11
CA SER A 124 -11.11 -5.64 12.67
C SER A 124 -9.90 -6.56 12.82
N ASP A 125 -10.16 -7.85 12.83
CA ASP A 125 -9.12 -8.87 12.65
C ASP A 125 -8.53 -8.82 11.24
N PRO A 126 -7.31 -9.38 11.03
CA PRO A 126 -6.74 -9.53 9.70
C PRO A 126 -7.67 -10.30 8.77
N ALA A 127 -8.07 -9.69 7.69
CA ALA A 127 -8.92 -10.32 6.69
C ALA A 127 -8.52 -9.89 5.26
N PRO A 128 -8.69 -10.75 4.26
CA PRO A 128 -8.54 -10.35 2.88
C PRO A 128 -9.47 -9.20 2.53
N PHE A 129 -8.98 -8.26 1.72
CA PHE A 129 -9.78 -7.12 1.26
C PHE A 129 -9.55 -6.85 -0.23
N MET A 130 -10.58 -6.30 -0.86
CA MET A 130 -10.56 -5.97 -2.27
C MET A 130 -10.03 -4.56 -2.50
N VAL A 131 -9.28 -4.41 -3.60
CA VAL A 131 -8.71 -3.14 -4.06
C VAL A 131 -9.08 -2.94 -5.53
N THR A 132 -9.60 -1.78 -5.84
CA THR A 132 -9.91 -1.36 -7.22
C THR A 132 -9.17 -0.07 -7.55
N GLN A 133 -9.22 0.37 -8.80
CA GLN A 133 -8.68 1.66 -9.20
C GLN A 133 -9.50 2.80 -8.59
N GLU A 134 -10.80 2.67 -8.57
CA GLU A 134 -11.73 3.69 -8.08
C GLU A 134 -11.71 3.81 -6.56
N GLU A 135 -11.37 2.72 -5.87
CA GLU A 135 -11.37 2.67 -4.41
C GLU A 135 -10.03 2.17 -3.86
N PRO A 136 -8.98 3.02 -3.83
CA PRO A 136 -7.73 2.67 -3.18
C PRO A 136 -7.95 2.47 -1.67
N LYS A 137 -7.30 1.48 -1.10
CA LYS A 137 -7.41 1.17 0.34
C LYS A 137 -6.20 1.71 1.10
N GLN A 138 -6.47 2.25 2.28
CA GLN A 138 -5.47 2.76 3.22
C GLN A 138 -5.71 2.21 4.64
N PRO A 139 -5.69 0.88 4.82
CA PRO A 139 -5.92 0.31 6.14
C PRO A 139 -4.77 0.68 7.07
N VAL A 140 -5.09 1.02 8.32
CA VAL A 140 -4.07 1.13 9.37
C VAL A 140 -3.86 -0.25 9.95
N MET A 141 -2.72 -0.84 9.67
CA MET A 141 -2.37 -2.19 10.09
C MET A 141 -1.43 -2.17 11.27
N ARG A 142 -1.72 -2.95 12.29
CA ARG A 142 -0.82 -3.18 13.41
C ARG A 142 -0.10 -4.51 13.21
N PHE A 143 1.22 -4.42 13.09
CA PHE A 143 2.11 -5.57 13.04
C PHE A 143 2.79 -5.71 14.39
N SER A 144 2.79 -6.90 14.97
CA SER A 144 3.35 -7.11 16.30
C SER A 144 4.31 -8.30 16.35
N THR A 145 5.27 -8.20 17.26
CA THR A 145 6.18 -9.27 17.61
C THR A 145 6.48 -9.27 19.10
N HIS A 146 6.95 -10.40 19.63
CA HIS A 146 7.37 -10.54 21.01
C HIS A 146 8.89 -10.70 21.10
N GLY A 147 9.47 -10.25 22.21
CA GLY A 147 10.89 -10.47 22.49
C GLY A 147 11.84 -9.73 21.54
N TRP A 148 11.39 -8.67 20.90
CA TRP A 148 12.28 -7.86 20.06
C TRP A 148 13.37 -7.18 20.89
N LYS A 149 14.61 -7.54 20.58
CA LYS A 149 15.80 -6.93 21.17
C LYS A 149 16.17 -5.69 20.34
N ASP A 150 15.59 -4.56 20.73
CA ASP A 150 15.88 -3.27 20.13
C ASP A 150 17.30 -2.80 20.47
N ALA A 151 17.97 -2.24 19.48
CA ALA A 151 19.30 -1.63 19.61
C ALA A 151 19.34 -0.36 18.76
N PRO A 152 20.14 0.63 19.16
CA PRO A 152 20.36 1.80 18.32
C PRO A 152 20.98 1.40 16.99
N GLY A 153 20.52 2.04 15.91
CA GLY A 153 21.04 1.84 14.57
C GLY A 153 19.98 1.88 13.48
N ARG A 154 20.40 1.50 12.28
CA ARG A 154 19.53 1.42 11.10
C ARG A 154 18.97 0.01 10.95
N TYR A 155 17.66 -0.08 10.85
CA TYR A 155 16.93 -1.29 10.53
C TYR A 155 16.52 -1.26 9.07
N ASP A 156 16.92 -2.24 8.28
CA ASP A 156 16.36 -2.46 6.95
C ASP A 156 15.06 -3.23 7.09
N ALA A 157 14.02 -2.71 6.45
CA ALA A 157 12.66 -3.23 6.60
C ALA A 157 12.06 -3.59 5.25
N THR A 158 11.16 -4.57 5.25
CA THR A 158 10.38 -4.96 4.08
C THR A 158 8.94 -5.21 4.48
N LEU A 159 8.02 -4.50 3.83
CA LEU A 159 6.60 -4.82 3.83
C LEU A 159 6.31 -5.72 2.62
N THR A 160 5.82 -6.92 2.89
CA THR A 160 5.44 -7.91 1.88
C THR A 160 3.92 -7.95 1.79
N VAL A 161 3.36 -7.78 0.60
CA VAL A 161 1.91 -7.80 0.32
C VAL A 161 1.61 -8.98 -0.59
N ARG A 162 0.78 -9.90 -0.12
CA ARG A 162 0.33 -11.10 -0.87
C ARG A 162 -1.00 -10.82 -1.56
N ARG A 163 -1.14 -11.30 -2.79
CA ARG A 163 -2.31 -11.10 -3.63
C ARG A 163 -2.90 -12.42 -4.10
N ALA A 164 -4.19 -12.41 -4.42
CA ALA A 164 -4.87 -13.61 -4.95
C ALA A 164 -4.51 -13.86 -6.41
N SER A 165 -4.31 -12.82 -7.22
CA SER A 165 -4.05 -12.92 -8.67
C SER A 165 -2.70 -13.56 -9.00
N THR A 166 -1.72 -13.51 -8.09
CA THR A 166 -0.37 -14.03 -8.34
C THR A 166 0.30 -14.57 -7.08
N ARG A 167 1.21 -15.54 -7.28
CA ARG A 167 2.05 -16.05 -6.17
C ARG A 167 3.19 -15.12 -5.81
N GLU A 168 3.59 -14.22 -6.71
CA GLU A 168 4.66 -13.25 -6.45
C GLU A 168 4.15 -12.12 -5.55
N PRO A 169 4.72 -11.95 -4.35
CA PRO A 169 4.34 -10.86 -3.47
C PRO A 169 4.88 -9.52 -3.97
N ILE A 170 4.22 -8.45 -3.60
CA ILE A 170 4.77 -7.11 -3.75
C ILE A 170 5.60 -6.78 -2.51
N GLU A 171 6.89 -6.51 -2.70
CA GLU A 171 7.78 -6.10 -1.63
C GLU A 171 8.06 -4.60 -1.69
N ARG A 172 8.02 -3.95 -0.53
CA ARG A 172 8.37 -2.54 -0.35
C ARG A 172 9.43 -2.42 0.72
N ALA A 173 10.67 -2.20 0.26
CA ALA A 173 11.80 -1.96 1.14
C ALA A 173 11.77 -0.52 1.65
N PHE A 174 12.13 -0.35 2.91
CA PHE A 174 12.32 0.92 3.57
C PHE A 174 13.36 0.77 4.68
N CYS A 175 13.68 1.85 5.39
CA CYS A 175 14.55 1.78 6.56
C CYS A 175 13.97 2.60 7.71
N LEU A 176 14.27 2.14 8.92
CA LEU A 176 13.95 2.82 10.18
C LEU A 176 15.26 3.09 10.91
N VAL A 177 15.49 4.32 11.35
CA VAL A 177 16.65 4.69 12.14
C VAL A 177 16.19 5.02 13.55
N MET A 178 16.80 4.36 14.52
CA MET A 178 16.53 4.55 15.95
C MET A 178 17.83 4.86 16.68
N ASP A 179 17.84 5.90 17.49
CA ASP A 179 18.93 6.19 18.38
C ASP A 179 18.66 5.67 19.82
N SER A 180 19.56 5.95 20.74
CA SER A 180 19.41 5.52 22.14
C SER A 180 18.25 6.23 22.86
N ALA A 181 17.93 7.47 22.46
CA ALA A 181 16.81 8.20 23.02
C ALA A 181 15.48 7.62 22.52
N ASP A 182 15.41 7.18 21.27
CA ASP A 182 14.25 6.50 20.68
C ASP A 182 13.97 5.20 21.42
N ILE A 183 15.00 4.38 21.65
CA ILE A 183 14.88 3.12 22.41
C ILE A 183 14.37 3.39 23.84
N THR A 184 14.85 4.47 24.46
CA THR A 184 14.39 4.87 25.80
C THR A 184 12.95 5.34 25.79
N SER A 185 12.56 6.11 24.77
CA SER A 185 11.19 6.59 24.61
C SER A 185 10.22 5.45 24.37
N LEU A 186 10.56 4.49 23.51
CA LEU A 186 9.71 3.34 23.18
C LEU A 186 9.35 2.49 24.42
N LYS A 187 10.11 2.59 25.51
CA LYS A 187 9.79 1.93 26.80
C LYS A 187 8.75 2.68 27.63
N LYS A 188 8.38 3.89 27.24
CA LYS A 188 7.35 4.67 27.92
C LYS A 188 5.97 4.30 27.38
N PRO A 189 4.89 4.49 28.17
CA PRO A 189 3.53 4.35 27.65
C PRO A 189 3.26 5.31 26.49
N GLY A 190 2.57 4.85 25.48
CA GLY A 190 2.21 5.66 24.31
C GLY A 190 2.75 5.06 23.02
N TYR A 191 2.94 5.89 22.04
CA TYR A 191 3.60 5.52 20.77
C TYR A 191 4.60 6.62 20.37
N ASP A 192 5.65 6.22 19.66
CA ASP A 192 6.57 7.12 19.01
C ASP A 192 6.24 7.24 17.53
N GLU A 193 6.28 8.45 17.00
CA GLU A 193 6.03 8.74 15.60
C GLU A 193 7.35 8.90 14.85
N TYR A 194 7.46 8.18 13.72
CA TYR A 194 8.61 8.22 12.82
C TYR A 194 8.18 8.76 11.48
N ARG A 195 8.86 9.79 11.00
CA ARG A 195 8.60 10.40 9.68
C ARG A 195 9.69 10.04 8.70
N ARG A 196 9.26 9.82 7.47
CA ARG A 196 10.14 9.51 6.36
C ARG A 196 10.78 10.80 5.86
N ASP A 197 12.10 10.79 5.76
CA ASP A 197 12.80 11.83 5.03
C ASP A 197 12.35 11.82 3.57
N VAL A 198 11.88 12.95 3.08
CA VAL A 198 11.55 13.13 1.67
C VAL A 198 12.88 13.29 0.92
N PRO A 199 13.34 12.31 0.16
CA PRO A 199 14.62 12.43 -0.52
C PRO A 199 14.54 13.55 -1.54
N ARG A 200 15.48 14.47 -1.49
CA ARG A 200 15.63 15.52 -2.51
C ARG A 200 16.03 14.96 -3.88
N ARG A 201 16.46 13.70 -3.98
CA ARG A 201 16.78 12.95 -5.22
C ARG A 201 16.70 11.43 -4.93
N HIS A 202 16.03 10.70 -5.82
CA HIS A 202 15.97 9.23 -6.04
C HIS A 202 16.72 8.34 -5.03
N GLY A 203 16.09 8.03 -3.90
CA GLY A 203 16.55 7.06 -2.93
C GLY A 203 15.51 6.97 -1.81
N GLY A 204 15.06 5.76 -1.46
CA GLY A 204 14.08 5.55 -0.42
C GLY A 204 14.57 6.12 0.91
N GLY A 205 13.95 7.22 1.39
CA GLY A 205 14.28 7.83 2.67
C GLY A 205 14.02 6.87 3.83
N CYS A 206 14.84 6.96 4.88
CA CYS A 206 14.60 6.29 6.12
C CYS A 206 13.55 7.04 6.95
N TYR A 207 12.90 6.31 7.85
CA TYR A 207 12.04 6.88 8.86
C TYR A 207 12.88 7.24 10.08
N HIS A 208 12.72 8.46 10.57
CA HIS A 208 13.37 8.98 11.78
C HIS A 208 12.29 9.43 12.74
N ARG A 209 12.58 9.34 14.04
CA ARG A 209 11.65 9.82 15.06
C ARG A 209 11.37 11.31 14.86
N TYR A 210 10.11 11.64 14.93
CA TYR A 210 9.65 13.02 14.96
C TYR A 210 9.51 13.44 16.42
N ALA A 211 10.37 14.37 16.82
CA ALA A 211 10.39 14.95 18.17
C ALA A 211 9.38 16.10 18.29
#